data_f99d88491ccdcd7cbcaf8b7f242aa048
#
_entry.id   f99d88491ccdcd7cbcaf8b7f242aa048
#
_cell.length_a   1.000
_cell.length_b   1.000
_cell.length_c   1.000
_cell.angle_alpha   90.00
_cell.angle_beta   90.00
_cell.angle_gamma   90.00
#
_symmetry.space_group_name_H-M   'P 1'
#
loop_
_entity.id
_entity.type
_entity.pdbx_description
1 polymer ?
#
loop_
_entity_poly.entity_id
_entity_poly.type
_entity_poly.pdbx_seq_one_letter_code
_entity_poly.pdbx_strand_id
1 'polypeptide(L)'
;LLSVNILTANRERKEGMFQTIIGAISSFMYSKLLVILLIGAGVYFTVRTRFPQVRLFKNACGSVMEKPEDKGAISSFQALMVSTASRVGTGNIIGVSSAICIGGFGSVFWMWVIAIIGSASALIESTLAQIYKKKGEDGSCYGGPAYYIEAALHCRPLAIVFCVAMILTYAFGFNMLASYNLQSTFSGFSFYDAKMSPWIIGGILSVLTGWW
;
A
#
# COMPACT_ATOMS: atom_id res chain seq x y z
N LEU A 1 -37.96 21.44 -20.12
CA LEU A 1 -37.14 22.09 -19.08
C LEU A 1 -37.38 21.49 -17.69
N LEU A 2 -38.63 21.27 -17.25
CA LEU A 2 -38.93 20.66 -15.94
C LEU A 2 -38.45 19.23 -15.82
N SER A 3 -38.58 18.42 -16.86
CA SER A 3 -38.13 17.00 -16.86
C SER A 3 -36.61 16.87 -16.78
N VAL A 4 -35.87 17.78 -17.37
CA VAL A 4 -34.38 17.78 -17.29
C VAL A 4 -33.90 18.13 -15.88
N ASN A 5 -34.55 19.13 -15.23
CA ASN A 5 -34.23 19.52 -13.86
C ASN A 5 -34.53 18.41 -12.83
N ILE A 6 -35.58 17.61 -13.03
CA ILE A 6 -35.92 16.47 -12.15
C ILE A 6 -34.91 15.36 -12.35
N LEU A 7 -34.44 15.08 -13.56
CA LEU A 7 -33.45 14.06 -13.85
C LEU A 7 -32.08 14.43 -13.29
N THR A 8 -31.65 15.70 -13.40
CA THR A 8 -30.40 16.17 -12.80
C THR A 8 -30.44 16.14 -11.28
N ALA A 9 -31.52 16.60 -10.65
CA ALA A 9 -31.69 16.55 -9.20
C ALA A 9 -31.70 15.11 -8.65
N ASN A 10 -32.34 14.16 -9.38
CA ASN A 10 -32.32 12.75 -9.01
C ASN A 10 -30.94 12.11 -9.19
N ARG A 11 -30.17 12.55 -10.17
CA ARG A 11 -28.79 12.10 -10.38
C ARG A 11 -27.88 12.59 -9.26
N GLU A 12 -27.92 13.88 -8.94
CA GLU A 12 -27.15 14.47 -7.85
C GLU A 12 -27.48 13.83 -6.50
N ARG A 13 -28.76 13.52 -6.25
CA ARG A 13 -29.20 12.84 -5.03
C ARG A 13 -28.66 11.40 -4.95
N LYS A 14 -28.64 10.68 -6.07
CA LYS A 14 -28.07 9.31 -6.13
C LYS A 14 -26.55 9.34 -5.96
N GLU A 15 -25.86 10.27 -6.59
CA GLU A 15 -24.41 10.43 -6.44
C GLU A 15 -24.04 10.82 -5.01
N GLY A 16 -24.78 11.72 -4.38
CA GLY A 16 -24.60 12.09 -2.97
C GLY A 16 -24.85 10.93 -2.00
N MET A 17 -25.91 10.13 -2.22
CA MET A 17 -26.21 8.96 -1.41
C MET A 17 -25.13 7.88 -1.57
N PHE A 18 -24.66 7.63 -2.78
CA PHE A 18 -23.58 6.69 -3.09
C PHE A 18 -22.26 7.09 -2.42
N GLN A 19 -21.90 8.36 -2.50
CA GLN A 19 -20.71 8.90 -1.82
C GLN A 19 -20.82 8.78 -0.30
N THR A 20 -21.99 9.01 0.28
CA THR A 20 -22.22 8.89 1.72
C THR A 20 -22.06 7.44 2.18
N ILE A 21 -22.62 6.49 1.44
CA ILE A 21 -22.51 5.06 1.76
C ILE A 21 -21.05 4.59 1.64
N ILE A 22 -20.37 4.92 0.55
CA ILE A 22 -18.95 4.57 0.36
C ILE A 22 -18.11 5.23 1.45
N GLY A 23 -18.35 6.49 1.77
CA GLY A 23 -17.65 7.20 2.83
C GLY A 23 -17.83 6.55 4.20
N ALA A 24 -19.04 6.13 4.53
CA ALA A 24 -19.33 5.42 5.79
C ALA A 24 -18.63 4.05 5.87
N ILE A 25 -18.71 3.25 4.78
CA ILE A 25 -18.03 1.96 4.69
C ILE A 25 -16.51 2.15 4.79
N SER A 26 -15.96 3.07 4.02
CA SER A 26 -14.53 3.37 4.03
C SER A 26 -14.07 3.82 5.42
N SER A 27 -14.78 4.73 6.04
CA SER A 27 -14.49 5.22 7.41
C SER A 27 -14.51 4.08 8.43
N PHE A 28 -15.52 3.20 8.38
CA PHE A 28 -15.59 2.04 9.27
C PHE A 28 -14.42 1.08 9.05
N MET A 29 -14.11 0.77 7.80
CA MET A 29 -13.01 -0.13 7.45
C MET A 29 -11.66 0.41 7.90
N TYR A 30 -11.36 1.69 7.62
CA TYR A 30 -10.05 2.27 7.93
C TYR A 30 -9.90 2.63 9.40
N SER A 31 -10.92 3.21 10.04
CA SER A 31 -10.77 3.70 11.42
C SER A 31 -10.95 2.62 12.48
N LYS A 32 -11.73 1.57 12.21
CA LYS A 32 -12.01 0.52 13.21
C LYS A 32 -11.46 -0.84 12.79
N LEU A 33 -11.93 -1.38 11.66
CA LEU A 33 -11.61 -2.74 11.26
C LEU A 33 -10.12 -2.93 11.01
N LEU A 34 -9.51 -2.06 10.22
CA LEU A 34 -8.09 -2.14 9.86
C LEU A 34 -7.19 -2.01 11.10
N VAL A 35 -7.50 -1.07 11.98
CA VAL A 35 -6.71 -0.83 13.20
C VAL A 35 -6.77 -2.04 14.14
N ILE A 36 -7.98 -2.57 14.37
CA ILE A 36 -8.17 -3.76 15.23
C ILE A 36 -7.46 -4.97 14.64
N LEU A 37 -7.59 -5.22 13.33
CA LEU A 37 -6.92 -6.34 12.66
C LEU A 37 -5.39 -6.19 12.67
N LEU A 38 -4.89 -4.98 12.41
CA LEU A 38 -3.44 -4.72 12.37
C LEU A 38 -2.80 -4.93 13.75
N ILE A 39 -3.41 -4.35 14.79
CA ILE A 39 -2.90 -4.50 16.17
C ILE A 39 -3.10 -5.94 16.63
N GLY A 40 -4.28 -6.51 16.43
CA GLY A 40 -4.60 -7.88 16.85
C GLY A 40 -3.67 -8.91 16.19
N ALA A 41 -3.53 -8.86 14.86
CA ALA A 41 -2.62 -9.75 14.13
C ALA A 41 -1.16 -9.51 14.53
N GLY A 42 -0.73 -8.24 14.64
CA GLY A 42 0.64 -7.90 15.00
C GLY A 42 1.01 -8.39 16.40
N VAL A 43 0.14 -8.20 17.38
CA VAL A 43 0.33 -8.71 18.76
C VAL A 43 0.31 -10.24 18.77
N TYR A 44 -0.68 -10.87 18.13
CA TYR A 44 -0.77 -12.32 18.02
C TYR A 44 0.51 -12.93 17.43
N PHE A 45 0.99 -12.41 16.31
CA PHE A 45 2.20 -12.89 15.68
C PHE A 45 3.45 -12.59 16.51
N THR A 46 3.55 -11.42 17.15
CA THR A 46 4.68 -11.10 18.03
C THR A 46 4.81 -12.10 19.17
N VAL A 47 3.71 -12.42 19.84
CA VAL A 47 3.70 -13.41 20.94
C VAL A 47 3.97 -14.82 20.40
N ARG A 48 3.30 -15.22 19.32
CA ARG A 48 3.41 -16.58 18.75
C ARG A 48 4.80 -16.89 18.22
N THR A 49 5.50 -15.90 17.68
CA THR A 49 6.88 -16.04 17.16
C THR A 49 7.96 -15.70 18.20
N ARG A 50 7.57 -15.47 19.45
CA ARG A 50 8.47 -15.16 20.57
C ARG A 50 9.33 -13.92 20.32
N PHE A 51 8.69 -12.79 20.04
CA PHE A 51 9.32 -11.47 19.84
C PHE A 51 10.45 -11.48 18.78
N PRO A 52 10.15 -11.76 17.53
CA PRO A 52 11.17 -11.88 16.47
C PRO A 52 11.91 -10.57 16.24
N GLN A 53 11.27 -9.42 16.53
CA GLN A 53 11.87 -8.10 16.42
C GLN A 53 13.16 -7.94 17.21
N VAL A 54 13.24 -8.57 18.38
CA VAL A 54 14.41 -8.53 19.25
C VAL A 54 15.34 -9.71 18.95
N ARG A 55 14.76 -10.92 18.90
CA ARG A 55 15.55 -12.15 18.76
C ARG A 55 16.27 -12.29 17.43
N LEU A 56 15.63 -11.88 16.33
CA LEU A 56 16.20 -12.00 14.98
C LEU A 56 16.89 -10.73 14.51
N PHE A 57 16.89 -9.67 15.30
CA PHE A 57 17.48 -8.39 14.89
C PHE A 57 18.95 -8.50 14.50
N LYS A 58 19.76 -9.18 15.31
CA LYS A 58 21.19 -9.39 15.04
C LYS A 58 21.40 -10.18 13.74
N ASN A 59 20.62 -11.24 13.53
CA ASN A 59 20.70 -12.07 12.33
C ASN A 59 20.25 -11.28 11.09
N ALA A 60 19.20 -10.48 11.21
CA ALA A 60 18.72 -9.64 10.12
C ALA A 60 19.78 -8.60 9.70
N CYS A 61 20.43 -7.95 10.65
CA CYS A 61 21.54 -7.04 10.36
C CYS A 61 22.73 -7.76 9.69
N GLY A 62 23.03 -8.98 10.12
CA GLY A 62 24.08 -9.82 9.50
C GLY A 62 23.73 -10.16 8.05
N SER A 63 22.52 -10.66 7.80
CA SER A 63 22.07 -11.05 6.46
C SER A 63 22.02 -9.89 5.45
N VAL A 64 21.78 -8.67 5.91
CA VAL A 64 21.83 -7.49 5.04
C VAL A 64 23.25 -7.20 4.54
N MET A 65 24.26 -7.52 5.34
CA MET A 65 25.67 -7.28 5.02
C MET A 65 26.32 -8.43 4.26
N GLU A 66 25.64 -9.56 4.07
CA GLU A 66 26.16 -10.71 3.32
C GLU A 66 26.34 -10.37 1.85
N LYS A 67 27.47 -10.80 1.32
CA LYS A 67 27.79 -10.68 -0.11
C LYS A 67 27.03 -11.77 -0.88
N PRO A 68 26.60 -11.50 -2.13
CA PRO A 68 25.96 -12.50 -2.96
C PRO A 68 26.93 -13.67 -3.22
N GLU A 69 26.44 -14.90 -3.09
CA GLU A 69 27.20 -16.11 -3.35
C GLU A 69 27.49 -16.30 -4.86
N ASP A 70 26.55 -15.88 -5.71
CA ASP A 70 26.66 -16.02 -7.17
C ASP A 70 27.04 -14.71 -7.85
N LYS A 71 27.92 -14.79 -8.86
CA LYS A 71 28.26 -13.67 -9.74
C LYS A 71 27.03 -13.35 -10.61
N GLY A 72 26.32 -12.29 -10.27
CA GLY A 72 25.11 -11.84 -10.96
C GLY A 72 23.85 -11.86 -10.08
N ALA A 73 23.90 -12.43 -8.88
CA ALA A 73 22.81 -12.31 -7.92
C ALA A 73 22.78 -10.89 -7.29
N ILE A 74 21.57 -10.41 -7.05
CA ILE A 74 21.35 -9.14 -6.35
C ILE A 74 21.75 -9.30 -4.89
N SER A 75 22.59 -8.39 -4.35
CA SER A 75 22.98 -8.44 -2.95
C SER A 75 21.78 -8.21 -2.02
N SER A 76 21.86 -8.77 -0.81
CA SER A 76 20.81 -8.58 0.22
C SER A 76 20.55 -7.10 0.51
N PHE A 77 21.59 -6.28 0.50
CA PHE A 77 21.49 -4.83 0.66
C PHE A 77 20.74 -4.17 -0.51
N GLN A 78 21.06 -4.54 -1.76
CA GLN A 78 20.35 -4.04 -2.94
C GLN A 78 18.87 -4.43 -2.91
N ALA A 79 18.56 -5.68 -2.57
CA ALA A 79 17.19 -6.14 -2.43
C ALA A 79 16.42 -5.36 -1.34
N LEU A 80 17.08 -5.05 -0.21
CA LEU A 80 16.51 -4.22 0.84
C LEU A 80 16.23 -2.79 0.34
N MET A 81 17.18 -2.18 -0.38
CA MET A 81 17.00 -0.83 -0.91
C MET A 81 15.84 -0.75 -1.92
N VAL A 82 15.76 -1.69 -2.85
CA VAL A 82 14.65 -1.76 -3.82
C VAL A 82 13.31 -1.98 -3.09
N SER A 83 13.25 -2.89 -2.13
CA SER A 83 12.05 -3.15 -1.34
C SER A 83 11.61 -1.94 -0.52
N THR A 84 12.56 -1.19 0.04
CA THR A 84 12.28 0.03 0.80
C THR A 84 11.80 1.14 -0.13
N ALA A 85 12.48 1.35 -1.25
CA ALA A 85 12.12 2.37 -2.23
C ALA A 85 10.69 2.15 -2.80
N SER A 86 10.32 0.91 -3.06
CA SER A 86 8.98 0.57 -3.57
C SER A 86 7.85 0.78 -2.55
N ARG A 87 8.15 0.85 -1.27
CA ARG A 87 7.18 1.08 -0.18
C ARG A 87 7.03 2.55 0.20
N VAL A 88 7.99 3.40 -0.16
CA VAL A 88 7.91 4.84 0.11
C VAL A 88 7.09 5.51 -1.00
N GLY A 89 5.85 5.85 -0.68
CA GLY A 89 4.95 6.57 -1.57
C GLY A 89 4.57 7.94 -1.00
N THR A 90 3.91 8.75 -1.83
CA THR A 90 3.39 10.07 -1.44
C THR A 90 2.48 10.00 -0.22
N GLY A 91 1.71 8.91 -0.07
CA GLY A 91 0.85 8.65 1.09
C GLY A 91 1.60 8.57 2.41
N ASN A 92 2.82 8.02 2.43
CA ASN A 92 3.64 7.96 3.64
C ASN A 92 4.11 9.35 4.08
N ILE A 93 4.46 10.22 3.14
CA ILE A 93 4.91 11.58 3.42
C ILE A 93 3.74 12.43 3.93
N ILE A 94 2.65 12.47 3.18
CA ILE A 94 1.46 13.26 3.50
C ILE A 94 0.76 12.71 4.75
N GLY A 95 0.68 11.38 4.89
CA GLY A 95 0.04 10.73 6.05
C GLY A 95 0.79 11.03 7.35
N VAL A 96 2.12 10.97 7.35
CA VAL A 96 2.92 11.30 8.54
C VAL A 96 2.80 12.80 8.86
N SER A 97 2.91 13.67 7.86
CA SER A 97 2.77 15.12 8.05
C SER A 97 1.40 15.48 8.62
N SER A 98 0.33 14.93 8.04
CA SER A 98 -1.04 15.15 8.52
C SER A 98 -1.26 14.63 9.94
N ALA A 99 -0.71 13.46 10.27
CA ALA A 99 -0.83 12.89 11.61
C ALA A 99 -0.11 13.76 12.65
N ILE A 100 1.04 14.35 12.32
CA ILE A 100 1.76 15.27 13.20
C ILE A 100 0.99 16.58 13.36
N CYS A 101 0.43 17.12 12.27
CA CYS A 101 -0.35 18.35 12.30
C CYS A 101 -1.64 18.23 13.15
N ILE A 102 -2.32 17.09 13.08
CA ILE A 102 -3.59 16.86 13.80
C ILE A 102 -3.35 16.35 15.21
N GLY A 103 -2.46 15.38 15.38
CA GLY A 103 -2.24 14.67 16.64
C GLY A 103 -1.01 15.14 17.44
N GLY A 104 -0.25 16.12 16.91
CA GLY A 104 0.97 16.62 17.55
C GLY A 104 2.10 15.60 17.57
N PHE A 105 3.16 15.92 18.32
CA PHE A 105 4.36 15.06 18.41
C PHE A 105 4.11 13.66 19.01
N GLY A 106 3.06 13.49 19.81
CA GLY A 106 2.65 12.20 20.33
C GLY A 106 2.30 11.18 19.25
N SER A 107 1.88 11.64 18.07
CA SER A 107 1.58 10.75 16.93
C SER A 107 2.81 9.94 16.49
N VAL A 108 4.00 10.53 16.55
CA VAL A 108 5.26 9.86 16.14
C VAL A 108 5.55 8.67 17.06
N PHE A 109 5.34 8.83 18.36
CA PHE A 109 5.50 7.74 19.32
C PHE A 109 4.57 6.57 18.99
N TRP A 110 3.29 6.83 18.74
CA TRP A 110 2.33 5.80 18.38
C TRP A 110 2.62 5.15 17.03
N MET A 111 3.13 5.91 16.05
CA MET A 111 3.59 5.34 14.79
C MET A 111 4.73 4.33 15.00
N TRP A 112 5.70 4.62 15.87
CA TRP A 112 6.77 3.69 16.19
C TRP A 112 6.25 2.43 16.89
N VAL A 113 5.34 2.58 17.84
CA VAL A 113 4.73 1.42 18.54
C VAL A 113 4.01 0.51 17.52
N ILE A 114 3.20 1.09 16.64
CA ILE A 114 2.47 0.33 15.61
C ILE A 114 3.45 -0.30 14.61
N ALA A 115 4.51 0.38 14.22
CA ALA A 115 5.53 -0.16 13.33
C ALA A 115 6.24 -1.38 13.92
N ILE A 116 6.59 -1.33 15.21
CA ILE A 116 7.20 -2.46 15.91
C ILE A 116 6.23 -3.64 15.98
N ILE A 117 4.97 -3.41 16.32
CA ILE A 117 3.93 -4.46 16.36
C ILE A 117 3.70 -5.03 14.95
N GLY A 118 3.59 -4.18 13.95
CA GLY A 118 3.35 -4.58 12.56
C GLY A 118 4.52 -5.31 11.90
N SER A 119 5.74 -5.14 12.40
CA SER A 119 6.93 -5.81 11.85
C SER A 119 6.86 -7.34 11.95
N ALA A 120 6.20 -7.89 12.98
CA ALA A 120 5.97 -9.33 13.10
C ALA A 120 5.04 -9.86 11.99
N SER A 121 3.99 -9.11 11.65
CA SER A 121 3.09 -9.46 10.54
C SER A 121 3.83 -9.44 9.21
N ALA A 122 4.66 -8.43 8.97
CA ALA A 122 5.48 -8.32 7.75
C ALA A 122 6.49 -9.48 7.63
N LEU A 123 7.09 -9.91 8.74
CA LEU A 123 7.97 -11.08 8.75
C LEU A 123 7.24 -12.35 8.31
N ILE A 124 6.05 -12.60 8.86
CA ILE A 124 5.25 -13.78 8.51
C ILE A 124 4.81 -13.73 7.05
N GLU A 125 4.33 -12.59 6.58
CA GLU A 125 3.94 -12.40 5.19
C GLU A 125 5.10 -12.69 4.23
N SER A 126 6.28 -12.13 4.51
CA SER A 126 7.48 -12.36 3.72
C SER A 126 7.93 -13.83 3.76
N THR A 127 7.81 -14.48 4.91
CA THR A 127 8.14 -15.91 5.07
C THR A 127 7.19 -16.78 4.28
N LEU A 128 5.87 -16.53 4.35
CA LEU A 128 4.88 -17.24 3.56
C LEU A 128 5.11 -17.06 2.06
N ALA A 129 5.43 -15.85 1.62
CA ALA A 129 5.75 -15.58 0.22
C ALA A 129 6.95 -16.38 -0.28
N GLN A 130 7.95 -16.64 0.58
CA GLN A 130 9.10 -17.48 0.22
C GLN A 130 8.79 -18.99 0.26
N ILE A 131 8.01 -19.46 1.24
CA ILE A 131 7.65 -20.87 1.39
C ILE A 131 6.81 -21.35 0.19
N TYR A 132 5.82 -20.54 -0.21
CA TYR A 132 4.89 -20.87 -1.30
C TYR A 132 5.31 -20.35 -2.66
N LYS A 133 6.57 -19.95 -2.81
CA LYS A 133 7.13 -19.48 -4.07
C LYS A 133 7.22 -20.64 -5.08
N LYS A 134 6.73 -20.39 -6.28
CA LYS A 134 6.83 -21.32 -7.42
C LYS A 134 7.97 -20.87 -8.34
N LYS A 135 8.74 -21.81 -8.84
CA LYS A 135 9.75 -21.57 -9.87
C LYS A 135 9.11 -21.86 -11.23
N GLY A 136 9.23 -20.93 -12.17
CA GLY A 136 8.85 -21.14 -13.55
C GLY A 136 9.93 -21.92 -14.32
N GLU A 137 9.57 -22.41 -15.50
CA GLU A 137 10.49 -23.14 -16.39
C GLU A 137 11.64 -22.26 -16.87
N ASP A 138 11.44 -20.96 -16.96
CA ASP A 138 12.45 -19.95 -17.36
C ASP A 138 13.37 -19.51 -16.20
N GLY A 139 13.35 -20.19 -15.06
CA GLY A 139 14.11 -19.81 -13.87
C GLY A 139 13.53 -18.60 -13.12
N SER A 140 12.45 -18.00 -13.62
CA SER A 140 11.73 -16.96 -12.93
C SER A 140 11.02 -17.48 -11.68
N CYS A 141 10.85 -16.60 -10.68
CA CYS A 141 10.21 -16.96 -9.43
C CYS A 141 8.90 -16.20 -9.26
N TYR A 142 7.82 -16.93 -9.03
CA TYR A 142 6.49 -16.38 -8.80
C TYR A 142 6.07 -16.66 -7.37
N GLY A 143 5.59 -15.64 -6.65
CA GLY A 143 5.18 -15.77 -5.26
C GLY A 143 4.28 -14.61 -4.86
N GLY A 144 3.87 -14.61 -3.60
CA GLY A 144 3.06 -13.54 -3.03
C GLY A 144 1.72 -14.03 -2.47
N PRO A 145 0.86 -13.10 -2.02
CA PRO A 145 -0.36 -13.44 -1.29
C PRO A 145 -1.31 -14.37 -2.03
N ALA A 146 -1.48 -14.21 -3.34
CA ALA A 146 -2.35 -15.07 -4.13
C ALA A 146 -1.91 -16.54 -4.10
N TYR A 147 -0.60 -16.79 -4.18
CA TYR A 147 -0.05 -18.15 -4.19
C TYR A 147 -0.21 -18.85 -2.85
N TYR A 148 0.05 -18.17 -1.72
CA TYR A 148 -0.15 -18.80 -0.42
C TYR A 148 -1.63 -18.89 -0.03
N ILE A 149 -2.51 -18.00 -0.49
CA ILE A 149 -3.96 -18.13 -0.32
C ILE A 149 -4.46 -19.39 -1.04
N GLU A 150 -4.05 -19.61 -2.29
CA GLU A 150 -4.43 -20.80 -3.05
C GLU A 150 -3.86 -22.08 -2.41
N ALA A 151 -2.58 -22.08 -2.02
CA ALA A 151 -1.90 -23.25 -1.52
C ALA A 151 -2.27 -23.60 -0.07
N ALA A 152 -2.43 -22.62 0.82
CA ALA A 152 -2.70 -22.86 2.23
C ALA A 152 -4.19 -22.98 2.56
N LEU A 153 -5.04 -22.19 1.90
CA LEU A 153 -6.50 -22.22 2.12
C LEU A 153 -7.25 -23.10 1.11
N HIS A 154 -6.57 -23.61 0.08
CA HIS A 154 -7.18 -24.37 -1.02
C HIS A 154 -8.38 -23.65 -1.67
N CYS A 155 -8.36 -22.31 -1.65
CA CYS A 155 -9.45 -21.47 -2.12
C CYS A 155 -9.01 -20.60 -3.31
N ARG A 156 -9.02 -21.19 -4.51
CA ARG A 156 -8.66 -20.50 -5.75
C ARG A 156 -9.53 -19.27 -6.06
N PRO A 157 -10.85 -19.26 -5.84
CA PRO A 157 -11.67 -18.07 -6.06
C PRO A 157 -11.21 -16.87 -5.22
N LEU A 158 -10.83 -17.10 -3.96
CA LEU A 158 -10.34 -16.05 -3.07
C LEU A 158 -9.00 -15.47 -3.55
N ALA A 159 -8.10 -16.33 -4.04
CA ALA A 159 -6.84 -15.90 -4.65
C ALA A 159 -7.06 -15.03 -5.89
N ILE A 160 -8.01 -15.38 -6.76
CA ILE A 160 -8.36 -14.59 -7.95
C ILE A 160 -8.94 -13.24 -7.56
N VAL A 161 -9.89 -13.20 -6.62
CA VAL A 161 -10.48 -11.94 -6.12
C VAL A 161 -9.38 -11.04 -5.54
N PHE A 162 -8.45 -11.60 -4.79
CA PHE A 162 -7.31 -10.87 -4.24
C PHE A 162 -6.42 -10.30 -5.37
N CYS A 163 -6.08 -11.10 -6.39
CA CYS A 163 -5.29 -10.63 -7.54
C CYS A 163 -5.98 -9.48 -8.28
N VAL A 164 -7.26 -9.61 -8.57
CA VAL A 164 -8.03 -8.56 -9.26
C VAL A 164 -8.05 -7.28 -8.42
N ALA A 165 -8.33 -7.39 -7.12
CA ALA A 165 -8.32 -6.26 -6.21
C ALA A 165 -6.94 -5.58 -6.16
N MET A 166 -5.86 -6.35 -6.13
CA MET A 166 -4.48 -5.84 -6.16
C MET A 166 -4.18 -5.09 -7.46
N ILE A 167 -4.51 -5.68 -8.61
CA ILE A 167 -4.31 -5.02 -9.91
C ILE A 167 -5.07 -3.71 -9.97
N LEU A 168 -6.35 -3.69 -9.58
CA LEU A 168 -7.16 -2.48 -9.56
C LEU A 168 -6.57 -1.42 -8.61
N THR A 169 -6.11 -1.82 -7.43
CA THR A 169 -5.53 -0.90 -6.46
C THR A 169 -4.22 -0.31 -6.96
N TYR A 170 -3.30 -1.13 -7.48
CA TYR A 170 -1.99 -0.65 -7.94
C TYR A 170 -2.06 0.08 -9.27
N ALA A 171 -2.83 -0.44 -10.25
CA ALA A 171 -2.91 0.18 -11.56
C ALA A 171 -3.70 1.50 -11.57
N PHE A 172 -4.75 1.59 -10.75
CA PHE A 172 -5.61 2.77 -10.73
C PHE A 172 -5.51 3.54 -9.42
N GLY A 173 -5.73 2.90 -8.28
CA GLY A 173 -5.87 3.57 -6.99
C GLY A 173 -4.62 4.35 -6.59
N PHE A 174 -3.46 3.73 -6.60
CA PHE A 174 -2.20 4.40 -6.24
C PHE A 174 -1.77 5.46 -7.24
N ASN A 175 -1.96 5.23 -8.53
CA ASN A 175 -1.62 6.22 -9.56
C ASN A 175 -2.53 7.45 -9.47
N MET A 176 -3.84 7.25 -9.24
CA MET A 176 -4.78 8.35 -9.02
C MET A 176 -4.44 9.14 -7.76
N LEU A 177 -4.10 8.46 -6.66
CA LEU A 177 -3.68 9.10 -5.41
C LEU A 177 -2.40 9.90 -5.58
N ALA A 178 -1.40 9.35 -6.27
CA ALA A 178 -0.14 10.04 -6.55
C ALA A 178 -0.36 11.30 -7.41
N SER A 179 -1.15 11.19 -8.47
CA SER A 179 -1.53 12.33 -9.32
C SER A 179 -2.28 13.41 -8.54
N TYR A 180 -3.24 13.02 -7.70
CA TYR A 180 -3.99 13.95 -6.87
C TYR A 180 -3.08 14.70 -5.89
N ASN A 181 -2.19 13.99 -5.20
CA ASN A 181 -1.25 14.58 -4.25
C ASN A 181 -0.27 15.54 -4.94
N LEU A 182 0.23 15.16 -6.12
CA LEU A 182 1.10 16.02 -6.92
C LEU A 182 0.38 17.30 -7.35
N GLN A 183 -0.85 17.17 -7.88
CA GLN A 183 -1.68 18.28 -8.25
C GLN A 183 -1.96 19.21 -7.05
N SER A 184 -2.30 18.67 -5.89
CA SER A 184 -2.57 19.47 -4.70
C SER A 184 -1.34 20.26 -4.22
N THR A 185 -0.15 19.74 -4.43
CA THR A 185 1.11 20.43 -4.13
C THR A 185 1.27 21.69 -5.01
N PHE A 186 0.90 21.59 -6.30
CA PHE A 186 0.97 22.72 -7.21
C PHE A 186 -0.15 23.76 -7.00
N SER A 187 -1.23 23.42 -6.32
CA SER A 187 -2.37 24.35 -6.08
C SER A 187 -1.99 25.58 -5.27
N GLY A 188 -0.89 25.56 -4.53
CA GLY A 188 -0.36 26.70 -3.78
C GLY A 188 0.43 27.73 -4.61
N PHE A 189 0.70 27.45 -5.89
CA PHE A 189 1.46 28.33 -6.74
C PHE A 189 0.57 29.23 -7.60
N SER A 190 1.03 30.44 -7.88
CA SER A 190 0.25 31.45 -8.64
C SER A 190 0.00 31.09 -10.11
N PHE A 191 0.77 30.17 -10.68
CA PHE A 191 0.60 29.70 -12.06
C PHE A 191 -0.41 28.52 -12.18
N TYR A 192 -0.98 28.07 -11.06
CA TYR A 192 -1.91 26.95 -11.08
C TYR A 192 -3.28 27.37 -11.60
N ASP A 193 -3.74 26.71 -12.67
CA ASP A 193 -5.10 26.79 -13.18
C ASP A 193 -5.82 25.45 -12.96
N ALA A 194 -6.90 25.46 -12.20
CA ALA A 194 -7.68 24.27 -11.84
C ALA A 194 -8.24 23.49 -13.04
N LYS A 195 -8.36 24.13 -14.20
CA LYS A 195 -8.86 23.47 -15.43
C LYS A 195 -7.75 22.86 -16.27
N MET A 196 -6.60 23.53 -16.39
CA MET A 196 -5.52 23.11 -17.30
C MET A 196 -4.38 22.36 -16.59
N SER A 197 -4.04 22.74 -15.36
CA SER A 197 -2.93 22.14 -14.63
C SER A 197 -3.06 20.62 -14.44
N PRO A 198 -4.22 20.03 -14.14
CA PRO A 198 -4.36 18.58 -14.02
C PRO A 198 -4.05 17.82 -15.30
N TRP A 199 -4.44 18.38 -16.46
CA TRP A 199 -4.18 17.76 -17.76
C TRP A 199 -2.71 17.83 -18.15
N ILE A 200 -2.04 18.95 -17.85
CA ILE A 200 -0.61 19.12 -18.11
C ILE A 200 0.20 18.17 -17.22
N ILE A 201 -0.09 18.14 -15.92
CA ILE A 201 0.60 17.25 -14.97
C ILE A 201 0.36 15.78 -15.32
N GLY A 202 -0.89 15.40 -15.62
CA GLY A 202 -1.23 14.05 -16.04
C GLY A 202 -0.54 13.66 -17.35
N GLY A 203 -0.47 14.57 -18.31
CA GLY A 203 0.24 14.36 -19.58
C GLY A 203 1.75 14.16 -19.37
N ILE A 204 2.40 14.98 -18.58
CA ILE A 204 3.83 14.84 -18.25
C ILE A 204 4.09 13.51 -17.53
N LEU A 205 3.27 13.15 -16.54
CA LEU A 205 3.40 11.88 -15.84
C LEU A 205 3.23 10.68 -16.78
N SER A 206 2.25 10.73 -17.68
CA SER A 206 2.00 9.65 -18.65
C SER A 206 3.18 9.47 -19.59
N VAL A 207 3.82 10.55 -20.03
CA VAL A 207 5.02 10.49 -20.88
C VAL A 207 6.21 9.93 -20.09
N LEU A 208 6.42 10.41 -18.86
CA LEU A 208 7.54 9.94 -18.03
C LEU A 208 7.40 8.46 -17.62
N THR A 209 6.19 7.99 -17.34
CA THR A 209 5.95 6.59 -16.96
C THR A 209 5.83 5.65 -18.15
N GLY A 210 5.41 6.15 -19.30
CA GLY A 210 5.31 5.34 -20.53
C GLY A 210 6.64 5.15 -21.26
N TRP A 211 7.70 5.85 -20.85
CA TRP A 211 9.06 5.71 -21.43
C TRP A 211 9.87 4.55 -20.79
N TRP A 212 9.40 3.96 -19.69
CA TRP A 212 10.00 2.80 -19.01
C TRP A 212 9.19 1.54 -19.27
#